data_ce0820c7c1959d1f4c9e532c94e3b876
#
_entry.id   ce0820c7c1959d1f4c9e532c94e3b876
#
_cell.length_a   1.000
_cell.length_b   1.000
_cell.length_c   1.000
_cell.angle_alpha   90.00
_cell.angle_beta   90.00
_cell.angle_gamma   90.00
#
_symmetry.space_group_name_H-M   'P 1'
#
loop_
_entity.id
_entity.type
_entity.pdbx_description
1 polymer ?
#
loop_
_entity_poly.entity_id
_entity_poly.type
_entity_poly.pdbx_seq_one_letter_code
_entity_poly.pdbx_strand_id
1 'polypeptide(L)'
;LHNDARRQRQMCIRDSQSQFSPKLIQSKIDHWKNKALNPNDIKSESLDNLVDEKSLSIYKIYQARLFEINCLDFGDLLLQCINLFKVTDIHKRYSNNFKYIHVDEYQDTNAAQYKWLKLLGSHHQNVCCVGDDDQSIYSWRGAEVDNMLRFEKEFENAKVIRLKQNYRSTNNILKSASSLISYNEYRLGKELVSDQGDGEPIHLHLVNSSRDEADLVAQDIMKYSDDNPDLNNISILVRAVFQSREIEESLIKYSIPYRIVG
;
A
#
# COMPACT_ATOMS: atom_id res chain seq x y z
N LEU A 1 -40.08 27.07 -21.40
CA LEU A 1 -40.24 26.75 -19.97
C LEU A 1 -40.18 25.23 -19.66
N HIS A 2 -40.73 24.37 -20.51
CA HIS A 2 -40.71 22.90 -20.27
C HIS A 2 -39.33 22.24 -20.57
N ASN A 3 -38.55 22.78 -21.47
CA ASN A 3 -37.22 22.24 -21.82
C ASN A 3 -36.15 22.58 -20.79
N ASP A 4 -36.23 23.72 -20.14
CA ASP A 4 -35.28 24.15 -19.12
C ASP A 4 -35.45 23.36 -17.80
N ALA A 5 -36.67 23.06 -17.43
CA ALA A 5 -36.94 22.22 -16.26
C ALA A 5 -36.47 20.75 -16.46
N ARG A 6 -36.54 20.21 -17.70
CA ARG A 6 -35.97 18.91 -18.02
C ARG A 6 -34.42 18.90 -18.02
N ARG A 7 -33.81 19.98 -18.56
CA ARG A 7 -32.35 20.15 -18.50
C ARG A 7 -31.84 20.30 -17.08
N GLN A 8 -32.49 21.10 -16.25
CA GLN A 8 -32.15 21.24 -14.83
C GLN A 8 -32.32 19.92 -14.07
N ARG A 9 -33.41 19.15 -14.29
CA ARG A 9 -33.54 17.81 -13.68
C ARG A 9 -32.49 16.83 -14.15
N GLN A 10 -32.11 16.83 -15.43
CA GLN A 10 -31.02 15.99 -15.94
C GLN A 10 -29.64 16.41 -15.43
N MET A 11 -29.43 17.71 -15.22
CA MET A 11 -28.22 18.26 -14.64
C MET A 11 -28.11 17.91 -13.14
N CYS A 12 -29.18 18.07 -12.37
CA CYS A 12 -29.25 17.65 -10.96
C CYS A 12 -29.10 16.12 -10.78
N ILE A 13 -29.62 15.32 -11.70
CA ILE A 13 -29.46 13.85 -11.65
C ILE A 13 -28.02 13.45 -11.99
N ARG A 14 -27.37 14.11 -12.94
CA ARG A 14 -25.94 13.87 -13.25
C ARG A 14 -25.03 14.32 -12.13
N ASP A 15 -25.26 15.45 -11.51
CA ASP A 15 -24.47 15.95 -10.38
C ASP A 15 -24.66 15.06 -9.14
N SER A 16 -25.89 14.58 -8.87
CA SER A 16 -26.14 13.64 -7.78
C SER A 16 -25.51 12.26 -8.01
N GLN A 17 -25.44 11.79 -9.27
CA GLN A 17 -24.75 10.54 -9.60
C GLN A 17 -23.22 10.65 -9.47
N SER A 18 -22.61 11.82 -9.68
CA SER A 18 -21.18 12.04 -9.46
C SER A 18 -20.82 12.11 -7.97
N GLN A 19 -21.69 12.69 -7.14
CA GLN A 19 -21.47 12.78 -5.69
C GLN A 19 -21.59 11.44 -4.95
N PHE A 20 -22.35 10.47 -5.48
CA PHE A 20 -22.61 9.16 -4.87
C PHE A 20 -22.20 8.01 -5.78
N SER A 21 -21.04 8.10 -6.40
CA SER A 21 -20.55 7.00 -7.24
C SER A 21 -20.31 5.73 -6.42
N PRO A 22 -20.63 4.54 -6.94
CA PRO A 22 -20.39 3.27 -6.24
C PRO A 22 -18.94 3.12 -5.78
N LYS A 23 -17.97 3.58 -6.58
CA LYS A 23 -16.54 3.55 -6.25
C LYS A 23 -16.20 4.40 -5.03
N LEU A 24 -16.81 5.59 -4.91
CA LEU A 24 -16.59 6.47 -3.77
C LEU A 24 -17.15 5.84 -2.49
N ILE A 25 -18.35 5.27 -2.54
CA ILE A 25 -18.97 4.60 -1.41
C ILE A 25 -18.16 3.38 -0.99
N GLN A 26 -17.72 2.57 -1.94
CA GLN A 26 -16.84 1.43 -1.69
C GLN A 26 -15.56 1.88 -1.00
N SER A 27 -14.88 2.90 -1.53
CA SER A 27 -13.66 3.45 -0.94
C SER A 27 -13.87 3.93 0.51
N LYS A 28 -15.03 4.51 0.84
CA LYS A 28 -15.38 4.90 2.22
C LYS A 28 -15.59 3.69 3.11
N ILE A 29 -16.27 2.65 2.64
CA ILE A 29 -16.47 1.41 3.40
C ILE A 29 -15.12 0.74 3.65
N ASP A 30 -14.27 0.62 2.65
CA ASP A 30 -12.93 0.05 2.76
C ASP A 30 -12.08 0.85 3.75
N HIS A 31 -12.16 2.19 3.73
CA HIS A 31 -11.48 3.06 4.69
C HIS A 31 -11.92 2.78 6.14
N TRP A 32 -13.23 2.65 6.40
CA TRP A 32 -13.72 2.32 7.73
C TRP A 32 -13.30 0.91 8.18
N LYS A 33 -13.33 -0.07 7.28
CA LYS A 33 -12.85 -1.43 7.57
C LYS A 33 -11.35 -1.45 7.87
N ASN A 34 -10.54 -0.70 7.13
CA ASN A 34 -9.12 -0.53 7.39
C ASN A 34 -8.81 0.12 8.74
N LYS A 35 -9.77 0.91 9.27
CA LYS A 35 -9.72 1.46 10.63
C LYS A 35 -10.31 0.52 11.70
N ALA A 36 -10.66 -0.70 11.35
CA ALA A 36 -11.34 -1.67 12.22
C ALA A 36 -12.68 -1.15 12.79
N LEU A 37 -13.46 -0.41 11.98
CA LEU A 37 -14.75 0.13 12.35
C LEU A 37 -15.86 -0.68 11.68
N ASN A 38 -16.72 -1.33 12.50
CA ASN A 38 -18.00 -1.86 12.03
C ASN A 38 -18.99 -0.71 11.81
N PRO A 39 -20.09 -0.91 11.08
CA PRO A 39 -21.09 0.13 10.87
C PRO A 39 -21.64 0.78 12.15
N ASN A 40 -21.67 0.02 13.26
CA ASN A 40 -22.17 0.50 14.54
C ASN A 40 -21.10 1.22 15.38
N ASP A 41 -19.83 1.10 15.02
CA ASP A 41 -18.72 1.76 15.71
C ASP A 41 -18.54 3.21 15.22
N ILE A 42 -19.18 3.56 14.09
CA ILE A 42 -19.05 4.88 13.47
C ILE A 42 -20.06 5.83 14.12
N LYS A 43 -19.55 6.86 14.78
CA LYS A 43 -20.35 7.88 15.44
C LYS A 43 -20.84 8.90 14.43
N SER A 44 -22.10 9.33 14.57
CA SER A 44 -22.69 10.35 13.69
C SER A 44 -21.93 11.68 13.73
N GLU A 45 -21.33 12.01 14.87
CA GLU A 45 -20.51 13.21 15.08
C GLU A 45 -19.20 13.21 14.30
N SER A 46 -18.76 12.02 13.83
CA SER A 46 -17.54 11.85 13.03
C SER A 46 -17.78 11.84 11.52
N LEU A 47 -19.02 12.13 11.10
CA LEU A 47 -19.41 12.20 9.69
C LEU A 47 -19.32 13.66 9.23
N ASP A 48 -18.40 13.94 8.34
CA ASP A 48 -18.08 15.32 7.92
C ASP A 48 -19.06 15.88 6.90
N ASN A 49 -19.82 15.02 6.21
CA ASN A 49 -20.68 15.43 5.13
C ASN A 49 -21.78 14.39 4.78
N LEU A 50 -22.71 14.80 3.92
CA LEU A 50 -23.82 13.98 3.44
C LEU A 50 -23.35 12.66 2.74
N VAL A 51 -22.17 12.67 2.12
CA VAL A 51 -21.61 11.48 1.47
C VAL A 51 -21.26 10.42 2.53
N ASP A 52 -20.73 10.82 3.66
CA ASP A 52 -20.38 9.93 4.76
C ASP A 52 -21.63 9.33 5.40
N GLU A 53 -22.69 10.14 5.65
CA GLU A 53 -23.98 9.65 6.16
C GLU A 53 -24.61 8.61 5.22
N LYS A 54 -24.62 8.92 3.92
CA LYS A 54 -25.14 8.01 2.90
C LYS A 54 -24.31 6.72 2.82
N SER A 55 -23.00 6.85 2.85
CA SER A 55 -22.08 5.71 2.82
C SER A 55 -22.24 4.82 4.05
N LEU A 56 -22.45 5.39 5.23
CA LEU A 56 -22.72 4.62 6.45
C LEU A 56 -24.05 3.85 6.35
N SER A 57 -25.08 4.49 5.80
CA SER A 57 -26.38 3.84 5.58
C SER A 57 -26.24 2.64 4.62
N ILE A 58 -25.47 2.81 3.54
CA ILE A 58 -25.18 1.75 2.58
C ILE A 58 -24.28 0.67 3.20
N TYR A 59 -23.30 1.04 4.02
CA TYR A 59 -22.43 0.09 4.70
C TYR A 59 -23.24 -0.86 5.61
N LYS A 60 -24.24 -0.35 6.34
CA LYS A 60 -25.15 -1.18 7.16
C LYS A 60 -25.89 -2.21 6.30
N ILE A 61 -26.47 -1.79 5.18
CA ILE A 61 -27.20 -2.67 4.26
C ILE A 61 -26.25 -3.69 3.60
N TYR A 62 -25.08 -3.23 3.15
CA TYR A 62 -24.07 -4.05 2.53
C TYR A 62 -23.59 -5.16 3.48
N GLN A 63 -23.29 -4.81 4.73
CA GLN A 63 -22.83 -5.77 5.71
C GLN A 63 -23.92 -6.79 6.09
N ALA A 64 -25.16 -6.36 6.22
CA ALA A 64 -26.30 -7.25 6.43
C ALA A 64 -26.46 -8.22 5.25
N ARG A 65 -26.29 -7.73 4.02
CA ARG A 65 -26.39 -8.58 2.82
C ARG A 65 -25.27 -9.59 2.74
N LEU A 66 -24.02 -9.23 3.04
CA LEU A 66 -22.91 -10.16 3.10
C LEU A 66 -23.18 -11.29 4.11
N PHE A 67 -23.71 -10.94 5.27
CA PHE A 67 -24.09 -11.92 6.30
C PHE A 67 -25.19 -12.87 5.82
N GLU A 68 -26.27 -12.37 5.18
CA GLU A 68 -27.35 -13.21 4.63
C GLU A 68 -26.87 -14.23 3.61
N ILE A 69 -25.89 -13.87 2.77
CA ILE A 69 -25.35 -14.75 1.73
C ILE A 69 -24.11 -15.53 2.18
N ASN A 70 -23.75 -15.50 3.47
CA ASN A 70 -22.56 -16.10 4.05
C ASN A 70 -21.25 -15.74 3.29
N CYS A 71 -21.10 -14.48 2.93
CA CYS A 71 -19.92 -13.96 2.24
C CYS A 71 -19.18 -12.94 3.10
N LEU A 72 -17.88 -12.80 2.83
CA LEU A 72 -17.00 -11.78 3.39
C LEU A 72 -16.25 -11.10 2.25
N ASP A 73 -16.04 -9.80 2.34
CA ASP A 73 -15.06 -9.14 1.52
C ASP A 73 -13.66 -9.16 2.17
N PHE A 74 -12.64 -8.65 1.48
CA PHE A 74 -11.27 -8.68 2.01
C PHE A 74 -11.11 -7.88 3.31
N GLY A 75 -11.80 -6.76 3.45
CA GLY A 75 -11.79 -5.97 4.69
C GLY A 75 -12.44 -6.71 5.87
N ASP A 76 -13.47 -7.53 5.59
CA ASP A 76 -14.13 -8.34 6.60
C ASP A 76 -13.24 -9.44 7.15
N LEU A 77 -12.30 -9.97 6.39
CA LEU A 77 -11.42 -11.04 6.89
C LEU A 77 -10.69 -10.59 8.16
N LEU A 78 -10.12 -9.39 8.16
CA LEU A 78 -9.49 -8.83 9.36
C LEU A 78 -10.50 -8.39 10.41
N LEU A 79 -11.55 -7.67 9.98
CA LEU A 79 -12.55 -7.12 10.88
C LEU A 79 -13.27 -8.23 11.67
N GLN A 80 -13.62 -9.34 11.02
CA GLN A 80 -14.25 -10.47 11.69
C GLN A 80 -13.27 -11.25 12.57
N CYS A 81 -11.98 -11.36 12.22
CA CYS A 81 -10.97 -11.89 13.13
C CYS A 81 -10.88 -11.05 14.41
N ILE A 82 -10.87 -9.71 14.29
CA ILE A 82 -10.88 -8.81 15.46
C ILE A 82 -12.15 -9.01 16.29
N ASN A 83 -13.31 -9.14 15.64
CA ASN A 83 -14.57 -9.40 16.34
C ASN A 83 -14.58 -10.76 17.04
N LEU A 84 -14.04 -11.81 16.43
CA LEU A 84 -13.89 -13.13 17.05
C LEU A 84 -12.99 -13.08 18.29
N PHE A 85 -11.95 -12.25 18.29
CA PHE A 85 -11.08 -12.07 19.45
C PHE A 85 -11.72 -11.33 20.62
N LYS A 86 -12.91 -10.74 20.45
CA LYS A 86 -13.73 -10.28 21.58
C LYS A 86 -14.29 -11.44 22.40
N VAL A 87 -14.34 -12.65 21.85
CA VAL A 87 -14.71 -13.89 22.56
C VAL A 87 -13.48 -14.42 23.30
N THR A 88 -13.49 -14.36 24.62
CA THR A 88 -12.34 -14.61 25.48
C THR A 88 -11.63 -15.95 25.22
N ASP A 89 -12.39 -17.02 25.01
CA ASP A 89 -11.79 -18.36 24.82
C ASP A 89 -11.10 -18.49 23.46
N ILE A 90 -11.67 -17.90 22.42
CA ILE A 90 -11.06 -17.85 21.08
C ILE A 90 -9.77 -17.02 21.15
N HIS A 91 -9.83 -15.83 21.73
CA HIS A 91 -8.66 -14.98 21.90
C HIS A 91 -7.53 -15.69 22.65
N LYS A 92 -7.82 -16.26 23.84
CA LYS A 92 -6.85 -17.01 24.64
C LYS A 92 -6.22 -18.15 23.86
N ARG A 93 -7.03 -18.91 23.12
CA ARG A 93 -6.54 -20.04 22.33
C ARG A 93 -5.49 -19.57 21.30
N TYR A 94 -5.80 -18.54 20.53
CA TYR A 94 -4.90 -18.09 19.47
C TYR A 94 -3.70 -17.29 20.01
N SER A 95 -3.87 -16.42 20.99
CA SER A 95 -2.76 -15.69 21.60
C SER A 95 -1.76 -16.57 22.33
N ASN A 96 -2.20 -17.74 22.87
CA ASN A 96 -1.32 -18.72 23.49
C ASN A 96 -0.56 -19.59 22.47
N ASN A 97 -1.15 -19.82 21.29
CA ASN A 97 -0.54 -20.69 20.28
C ASN A 97 0.70 -20.04 19.64
N PHE A 98 0.69 -18.71 19.48
CA PHE A 98 1.78 -17.97 18.82
C PHE A 98 2.74 -17.42 19.88
N LYS A 99 3.81 -18.16 20.14
CA LYS A 99 4.85 -17.75 21.10
C LYS A 99 5.72 -16.62 20.58
N TYR A 100 5.91 -16.53 19.29
CA TYR A 100 6.69 -15.50 18.59
C TYR A 100 5.91 -15.04 17.37
N ILE A 101 5.85 -13.75 17.15
CA ILE A 101 5.19 -13.12 16.00
C ILE A 101 6.23 -12.25 15.31
N HIS A 102 6.45 -12.50 14.02
CA HIS A 102 7.30 -11.70 13.17
C HIS A 102 6.44 -10.99 12.13
N VAL A 103 6.60 -9.69 12.01
CA VAL A 103 5.88 -8.85 11.05
C VAL A 103 6.90 -8.18 10.16
N ASP A 104 6.78 -8.39 8.87
CA ASP A 104 7.57 -7.72 7.87
C ASP A 104 6.79 -6.59 7.22
N GLU A 105 7.48 -5.62 6.60
CA GLU A 105 6.90 -4.44 5.95
C GLU A 105 5.90 -3.70 6.85
N TYR A 106 6.29 -3.50 8.12
CA TYR A 106 5.39 -2.97 9.15
C TYR A 106 4.86 -1.57 8.84
N GLN A 107 5.59 -0.76 8.06
CA GLN A 107 5.17 0.56 7.58
C GLN A 107 3.91 0.52 6.71
N ASP A 108 3.59 -0.64 6.10
CA ASP A 108 2.44 -0.80 5.21
C ASP A 108 1.19 -1.32 5.93
N THR A 109 1.26 -1.44 7.26
CA THR A 109 0.13 -1.91 8.06
C THR A 109 -0.92 -0.81 8.27
N ASN A 110 -2.20 -1.19 8.14
CA ASN A 110 -3.33 -0.33 8.49
C ASN A 110 -3.76 -0.51 9.95
N ALA A 111 -4.66 0.34 10.45
CA ALA A 111 -5.12 0.28 11.83
C ALA A 111 -5.82 -1.04 12.21
N ALA A 112 -6.50 -1.70 11.28
CA ALA A 112 -7.12 -3.00 11.53
C ALA A 112 -6.05 -4.09 11.70
N GLN A 113 -5.03 -4.13 10.84
CA GLN A 113 -3.90 -5.06 10.94
C GLN A 113 -3.13 -4.83 12.25
N TYR A 114 -2.87 -3.59 12.59
CA TYR A 114 -2.25 -3.22 13.86
C TYR A 114 -3.05 -3.72 15.07
N LYS A 115 -4.36 -3.47 15.09
CA LYS A 115 -5.26 -3.92 16.17
C LYS A 115 -5.30 -5.44 16.29
N TRP A 116 -5.37 -6.13 15.17
CA TRP A 116 -5.34 -7.60 15.12
C TRP A 116 -4.02 -8.15 15.67
N LEU A 117 -2.88 -7.57 15.24
CA LEU A 117 -1.55 -7.95 15.73
C LEU A 117 -1.42 -7.76 17.25
N LYS A 118 -1.90 -6.61 17.77
CA LYS A 118 -1.89 -6.31 19.20
C LYS A 118 -2.70 -7.33 20.01
N LEU A 119 -3.87 -7.73 19.51
CA LEU A 119 -4.68 -8.78 20.15
C LEU A 119 -3.98 -10.12 20.11
N LEU A 120 -3.39 -10.51 18.99
CA LEU A 120 -2.70 -11.76 18.82
C LEU A 120 -1.46 -11.87 19.71
N GLY A 121 -0.68 -10.79 19.82
CA GLY A 121 0.54 -10.70 20.62
C GLY A 121 0.31 -10.45 22.12
N SER A 122 -0.93 -10.26 22.56
CA SER A 122 -1.25 -9.77 23.92
C SER A 122 -0.77 -10.66 25.06
N HIS A 123 -0.64 -11.97 24.86
CA HIS A 123 -0.26 -12.91 25.91
C HIS A 123 1.26 -12.96 26.12
N HIS A 124 2.02 -13.20 25.06
CA HIS A 124 3.48 -13.40 25.17
C HIS A 124 4.28 -12.14 24.94
N GLN A 125 3.72 -11.15 24.27
CA GLN A 125 4.36 -9.88 23.87
C GLN A 125 5.66 -10.05 23.06
N ASN A 126 5.93 -11.27 22.57
CA ASN A 126 7.09 -11.58 21.75
C ASN A 126 6.81 -11.21 20.29
N VAL A 127 6.76 -9.91 20.02
CA VAL A 127 6.47 -9.36 18.69
C VAL A 127 7.73 -8.69 18.17
N CYS A 128 8.16 -9.08 16.98
CA CYS A 128 9.27 -8.48 16.24
C CYS A 128 8.71 -7.88 14.95
N CYS A 129 8.77 -6.58 14.82
CA CYS A 129 8.36 -5.87 13.61
C CYS A 129 9.59 -5.38 12.85
N VAL A 130 9.62 -5.63 11.56
CA VAL A 130 10.63 -5.13 10.64
C VAL A 130 9.94 -4.20 9.66
N GLY A 131 10.54 -3.06 9.37
CA GLY A 131 9.97 -2.09 8.46
C GLY A 131 10.91 -0.94 8.15
N ASP A 132 10.54 -0.16 7.18
CA ASP A 132 11.28 0.99 6.70
C ASP A 132 10.31 2.13 6.39
N ASP A 133 10.31 3.16 7.24
CA ASP A 133 9.46 4.33 7.08
C ASP A 133 9.69 5.08 5.76
N ASP A 134 10.92 5.03 5.24
CA ASP A 134 11.27 5.62 3.95
C ASP A 134 10.65 4.86 2.75
N GLN A 135 10.15 3.63 2.95
CA GLN A 135 9.48 2.81 1.93
C GLN A 135 7.96 2.80 2.06
N SER A 136 7.38 3.64 2.92
CA SER A 136 5.93 3.73 3.09
C SER A 136 5.26 4.41 1.89
N ILE A 137 4.72 3.61 0.97
CA ILE A 137 4.05 4.08 -0.26
C ILE A 137 2.59 3.66 -0.36
N TYR A 138 2.02 3.02 0.68
CA TYR A 138 0.65 2.50 0.69
C TYR A 138 -0.32 3.29 1.59
N SER A 139 -0.04 4.55 1.90
CA SER A 139 -0.95 5.43 2.65
C SER A 139 -2.33 5.55 1.99
N TRP A 140 -2.38 5.54 0.65
CA TRP A 140 -3.61 5.54 -0.13
C TRP A 140 -4.46 4.26 0.02
N ARG A 141 -3.86 3.17 0.50
CA ARG A 141 -4.54 1.93 0.90
C ARG A 141 -4.90 1.88 2.39
N GLY A 142 -4.65 2.98 3.12
CA GLY A 142 -4.92 3.07 4.55
C GLY A 142 -3.76 2.61 5.44
N ALA A 143 -2.54 2.44 4.90
CA ALA A 143 -1.35 2.22 5.71
C ALA A 143 -1.07 3.45 6.58
N GLU A 144 -0.70 3.22 7.83
CA GLU A 144 -0.41 4.26 8.81
C GLU A 144 1.02 4.10 9.32
N VAL A 145 1.94 4.93 8.83
CA VAL A 145 3.36 4.96 9.27
C VAL A 145 3.45 5.22 10.78
N ASP A 146 2.50 5.96 11.33
CA ASP A 146 2.38 6.21 12.76
C ASP A 146 2.37 4.92 13.61
N ASN A 147 1.97 3.78 13.04
CA ASN A 147 2.05 2.49 13.73
C ASN A 147 3.49 2.14 14.13
N MET A 148 4.49 2.49 13.29
CA MET A 148 5.90 2.32 13.65
C MET A 148 6.32 3.23 14.79
N LEU A 149 5.88 4.50 14.75
CA LEU A 149 6.22 5.50 15.77
C LEU A 149 5.59 5.20 17.14
N ARG A 150 4.43 4.54 17.11
CA ARG A 150 3.70 4.15 18.34
C ARG A 150 4.21 2.84 18.94
N PHE A 151 4.95 2.04 18.20
CA PHE A 151 5.38 0.71 18.64
C PHE A 151 6.12 0.74 19.98
N GLU A 152 7.12 1.62 20.12
CA GLU A 152 7.87 1.79 21.37
C GLU A 152 7.00 2.22 22.56
N LYS A 153 5.92 2.97 22.30
CA LYS A 153 5.03 3.47 23.36
C LYS A 153 4.02 2.43 23.82
N GLU A 154 3.69 1.48 22.95
CA GLU A 154 2.61 0.54 23.20
C GLU A 154 3.09 -0.86 23.60
N PHE A 155 4.32 -1.21 23.28
CA PHE A 155 4.94 -2.45 23.74
C PHE A 155 5.97 -2.11 24.81
N GLU A 156 5.67 -2.45 26.07
CA GLU A 156 6.59 -2.24 27.18
C GLU A 156 7.94 -2.94 26.92
N ASN A 157 9.04 -2.23 27.13
CA ASN A 157 10.40 -2.70 26.89
C ASN A 157 10.74 -3.01 25.41
N ALA A 158 10.02 -2.44 24.46
CA ALA A 158 10.37 -2.56 23.06
C ALA A 158 11.82 -2.06 22.82
N LYS A 159 12.58 -2.82 22.04
CA LYS A 159 13.95 -2.45 21.66
C LYS A 159 13.97 -2.13 20.18
N VAL A 160 14.29 -0.90 19.84
CA VAL A 160 14.50 -0.47 18.46
C VAL A 160 15.94 -0.69 18.04
N ILE A 161 16.13 -1.43 16.97
CA ILE A 161 17.43 -1.69 16.34
C ILE A 161 17.39 -1.09 14.93
N ARG A 162 18.31 -0.19 14.63
CA ARG A 162 18.42 0.45 13.31
C ARG A 162 19.52 -0.23 12.52
N LEU A 163 19.11 -0.89 11.41
CA LEU A 163 20.03 -1.50 10.47
C LEU A 163 20.52 -0.44 9.49
N LYS A 164 21.81 -0.13 9.50
CA LYS A 164 22.43 0.88 8.65
C LYS A 164 23.20 0.29 7.47
N GLN A 165 23.72 -0.93 7.63
CA GLN A 165 24.48 -1.59 6.59
C GLN A 165 23.57 -2.09 5.48
N ASN A 166 23.82 -1.65 4.27
CA ASN A 166 23.13 -2.11 3.05
C ASN A 166 24.06 -3.03 2.27
N TYR A 167 23.59 -4.21 1.94
CA TYR A 167 24.34 -5.25 1.18
C TYR A 167 23.83 -5.39 -0.26
N ARG A 168 22.78 -4.67 -0.63
CA ARG A 168 22.12 -4.78 -1.94
C ARG A 168 22.69 -3.83 -2.97
N SER A 169 22.90 -2.58 -2.58
CA SER A 169 23.13 -1.46 -3.49
C SER A 169 24.51 -0.84 -3.30
N THR A 170 25.05 -0.30 -4.39
CA THR A 170 26.27 0.51 -4.38
C THR A 170 26.03 1.91 -3.79
N ASN A 171 27.12 2.61 -3.46
CA ASN A 171 27.02 3.93 -2.83
C ASN A 171 26.36 4.99 -3.71
N ASN A 172 26.52 4.95 -5.03
CA ASN A 172 25.87 5.90 -5.94
C ASN A 172 24.34 5.77 -5.90
N ILE A 173 23.83 4.53 -5.83
CA ILE A 173 22.39 4.27 -5.69
C ILE A 173 21.91 4.76 -4.32
N LEU A 174 22.60 4.44 -3.24
CA LEU A 174 22.22 4.85 -1.88
C LEU A 174 22.22 6.37 -1.69
N LYS A 175 23.26 7.05 -2.20
CA LYS A 175 23.34 8.52 -2.14
C LYS A 175 22.18 9.17 -2.87
N SER A 176 21.84 8.67 -4.06
CA SER A 176 20.71 9.21 -4.85
C SER A 176 19.37 8.97 -4.17
N ALA A 177 19.13 7.76 -3.67
CA ALA A 177 17.93 7.43 -2.91
C ALA A 177 17.80 8.26 -1.61
N SER A 178 18.90 8.40 -0.87
CA SER A 178 18.95 9.21 0.36
C SER A 178 18.71 10.68 0.08
N SER A 179 19.26 11.20 -1.02
CA SER A 179 19.00 12.58 -1.44
C SER A 179 17.54 12.80 -1.76
N LEU A 180 16.92 11.89 -2.52
CA LEU A 180 15.50 11.99 -2.87
C LEU A 180 14.61 11.95 -1.62
N ILE A 181 14.82 10.97 -0.74
CA ILE A 181 13.97 10.79 0.43
C ILE A 181 14.18 11.87 1.50
N SER A 182 15.30 12.60 1.47
CA SER A 182 15.58 13.69 2.41
C SER A 182 14.59 14.86 2.33
N TYR A 183 13.84 14.98 1.24
CA TYR A 183 12.77 15.97 1.09
C TYR A 183 11.51 15.65 1.92
N ASN A 184 11.40 14.43 2.45
CA ASN A 184 10.30 14.06 3.33
C ASN A 184 10.56 14.58 4.75
N GLU A 185 9.60 15.36 5.30
CA GLU A 185 9.74 15.99 6.61
C GLU A 185 9.54 15.03 7.80
N TYR A 186 8.66 14.02 7.62
CA TYR A 186 8.26 13.09 8.69
C TYR A 186 8.93 11.73 8.54
N ARG A 187 10.23 11.67 8.88
CA ARG A 187 10.98 10.41 8.82
C ARG A 187 11.77 10.17 10.10
N LEU A 188 11.96 8.90 10.45
CA LEU A 188 12.80 8.51 11.58
C LEU A 188 14.28 8.81 11.34
N GLY A 189 14.66 8.98 10.07
CA GLY A 189 16.01 9.29 9.63
C GLY A 189 16.99 8.13 9.84
N LYS A 190 17.62 7.69 8.78
CA LYS A 190 18.74 6.75 8.81
C LYS A 190 19.71 7.08 7.69
N GLU A 191 20.96 6.83 7.93
CA GLU A 191 21.99 6.86 6.91
C GLU A 191 22.38 5.42 6.58
N LEU A 192 22.18 5.03 5.33
CA LEU A 192 22.58 3.73 4.83
C LEU A 192 24.02 3.81 4.31
N VAL A 193 24.80 2.82 4.66
CA VAL A 193 26.19 2.67 4.20
C VAL A 193 26.34 1.33 3.47
N SER A 194 27.22 1.28 2.47
CA SER A 194 27.49 0.06 1.73
C SER A 194 28.99 -0.14 1.56
N ASP A 195 29.42 -1.39 1.65
CA ASP A 195 30.79 -1.80 1.39
C ASP A 195 31.01 -2.26 -0.08
N GLN A 196 29.97 -2.10 -0.94
CA GLN A 196 29.99 -2.52 -2.35
C GLN A 196 30.71 -1.51 -3.28
N GLY A 197 31.38 -0.50 -2.73
CA GLY A 197 31.99 0.56 -3.50
C GLY A 197 30.99 1.55 -4.09
N ASP A 198 31.49 2.43 -4.94
CA ASP A 198 30.63 3.48 -5.53
C ASP A 198 29.71 2.94 -6.63
N GLY A 199 30.16 1.93 -7.38
CA GLY A 199 29.41 1.39 -8.51
C GLY A 199 29.30 2.35 -9.68
N GLU A 200 28.51 1.98 -10.68
CA GLU A 200 28.24 2.82 -11.84
C GLU A 200 27.43 4.07 -11.45
N PRO A 201 27.65 5.21 -12.11
CA PRO A 201 26.83 6.38 -11.93
C PRO A 201 25.40 6.15 -12.44
N ILE A 202 24.45 6.87 -11.86
CA ILE A 202 23.06 6.86 -12.35
C ILE A 202 22.99 7.72 -13.61
N HIS A 203 22.45 7.16 -14.68
CA HIS A 203 22.24 7.88 -15.94
C HIS A 203 20.82 8.40 -16.02
N LEU A 204 20.67 9.67 -16.37
CA LEU A 204 19.39 10.30 -16.63
C LEU A 204 19.30 10.65 -18.12
N HIS A 205 18.31 10.08 -18.79
CA HIS A 205 18.05 10.35 -20.20
C HIS A 205 16.75 11.14 -20.34
N LEU A 206 16.81 12.20 -21.12
CA LEU A 206 15.64 12.96 -21.54
C LEU A 206 15.35 12.65 -23.01
N VAL A 207 14.15 12.16 -23.29
CA VAL A 207 13.71 11.77 -24.63
C VAL A 207 12.45 12.52 -25.02
N ASN A 208 12.13 12.56 -26.32
CA ASN A 208 11.02 13.37 -26.83
C ASN A 208 9.67 12.63 -26.82
N SER A 209 9.68 11.31 -26.79
CA SER A 209 8.46 10.50 -26.81
C SER A 209 8.65 9.19 -26.04
N SER A 210 7.52 8.59 -25.64
CA SER A 210 7.51 7.24 -25.02
C SER A 210 8.05 6.16 -25.95
N ARG A 211 7.95 6.33 -27.26
CA ARG A 211 8.57 5.44 -28.23
C ARG A 211 10.08 5.53 -28.23
N ASP A 212 10.62 6.76 -28.15
CA ASP A 212 12.09 6.97 -28.07
C ASP A 212 12.63 6.43 -26.75
N GLU A 213 11.84 6.56 -25.65
CA GLU A 213 12.16 5.95 -24.35
C GLU A 213 12.25 4.42 -24.47
N ALA A 214 11.25 3.79 -25.06
CA ALA A 214 11.20 2.35 -25.25
C ALA A 214 12.34 1.83 -26.13
N ASP A 215 12.65 2.52 -27.23
CA ASP A 215 13.76 2.14 -28.12
C ASP A 215 15.12 2.33 -27.41
N LEU A 216 15.31 3.38 -26.60
CA LEU A 216 16.51 3.58 -25.81
C LEU A 216 16.72 2.43 -24.80
N VAL A 217 15.67 2.09 -24.04
CA VAL A 217 15.70 1.00 -23.08
C VAL A 217 16.08 -0.31 -23.76
N ALA A 218 15.46 -0.63 -24.89
CA ALA A 218 15.77 -1.86 -25.61
C ALA A 218 17.21 -1.90 -26.14
N GLN A 219 17.73 -0.77 -26.64
CA GLN A 219 19.11 -0.66 -27.09
C GLN A 219 20.12 -0.81 -25.94
N ASP A 220 19.82 -0.25 -24.76
CA ASP A 220 20.71 -0.40 -23.60
C ASP A 220 20.72 -1.85 -23.09
N ILE A 221 19.57 -2.53 -23.13
CA ILE A 221 19.52 -3.96 -22.80
C ILE A 221 20.33 -4.79 -23.80
N MET A 222 20.26 -4.49 -25.09
CA MET A 222 21.06 -5.19 -26.10
C MET A 222 22.56 -5.02 -25.84
N LYS A 223 23.02 -3.79 -25.58
CA LYS A 223 24.43 -3.55 -25.25
C LYS A 223 24.87 -4.31 -24.00
N TYR A 224 24.00 -4.32 -22.96
CA TYR A 224 24.30 -5.08 -21.76
C TYR A 224 24.37 -6.59 -22.03
N SER A 225 23.52 -7.11 -22.92
CA SER A 225 23.47 -8.54 -23.27
C SER A 225 24.67 -9.03 -24.04
N ASP A 226 25.41 -8.18 -24.74
CA ASP A 226 26.62 -8.55 -25.44
C ASP A 226 27.71 -9.08 -24.47
N ASP A 227 27.79 -8.49 -23.28
CA ASP A 227 28.73 -8.89 -22.23
C ASP A 227 28.09 -9.83 -21.18
N ASN A 228 26.74 -9.80 -21.03
CA ASN A 228 26.00 -10.51 -20.01
C ASN A 228 24.77 -11.21 -20.60
N PRO A 229 24.87 -12.47 -21.00
CA PRO A 229 23.78 -13.19 -21.65
C PRO A 229 22.57 -13.48 -20.74
N ASP A 230 22.74 -13.36 -19.41
CA ASP A 230 21.66 -13.56 -18.45
C ASP A 230 20.88 -12.26 -18.21
N LEU A 231 19.72 -12.15 -18.86
CA LEU A 231 18.82 -11.00 -18.74
C LEU A 231 17.92 -11.05 -17.50
N ASN A 232 17.96 -12.11 -16.69
CA ASN A 232 17.12 -12.22 -15.48
C ASN A 232 17.47 -11.17 -14.41
N ASN A 233 18.63 -10.53 -14.51
CA ASN A 233 19.08 -9.49 -13.60
C ASN A 233 18.63 -8.07 -13.99
N ILE A 234 17.86 -7.93 -15.08
CA ILE A 234 17.35 -6.65 -15.55
C ILE A 234 15.89 -6.50 -15.17
N SER A 235 15.54 -5.34 -14.64
CA SER A 235 14.15 -4.97 -14.36
C SER A 235 13.84 -3.59 -14.92
N ILE A 236 12.70 -3.47 -15.61
CA ILE A 236 12.15 -2.20 -16.08
C ILE A 236 10.99 -1.83 -15.17
N LEU A 237 11.10 -0.71 -14.47
CA LEU A 237 10.07 -0.23 -13.55
C LEU A 237 9.29 0.90 -14.20
N VAL A 238 7.96 0.76 -14.23
CA VAL A 238 7.06 1.77 -14.77
C VAL A 238 6.09 2.26 -13.68
N ARG A 239 5.68 3.52 -13.75
CA ARG A 239 4.75 4.09 -12.77
C ARG A 239 3.33 3.56 -12.93
N ALA A 240 2.93 3.23 -14.16
CA ALA A 240 1.59 2.75 -14.47
C ALA A 240 1.63 1.73 -15.62
N VAL A 241 0.75 0.73 -15.55
CA VAL A 241 0.73 -0.41 -16.49
C VAL A 241 0.62 0.04 -17.96
N PHE A 242 -0.12 1.11 -18.26
CA PHE A 242 -0.26 1.58 -19.65
C PHE A 242 1.07 2.01 -20.29
N GLN A 243 2.10 2.35 -19.47
CA GLN A 243 3.43 2.73 -19.97
C GLN A 243 4.23 1.50 -20.46
N SER A 244 3.88 0.29 -20.03
CA SER A 244 4.58 -0.93 -20.46
C SER A 244 4.39 -1.24 -21.94
N ARG A 245 3.29 -0.80 -22.55
CA ARG A 245 2.92 -1.20 -23.91
C ARG A 245 3.99 -0.85 -24.95
N GLU A 246 4.48 0.38 -24.98
CA GLU A 246 5.48 0.80 -25.96
C GLU A 246 6.84 0.13 -25.70
N ILE A 247 7.16 -0.10 -24.41
CA ILE A 247 8.34 -0.87 -24.00
C ILE A 247 8.25 -2.31 -24.50
N GLU A 248 7.10 -2.97 -24.34
CA GLU A 248 6.85 -4.32 -24.85
C GLU A 248 6.98 -4.38 -26.38
N GLU A 249 6.37 -3.43 -27.10
CA GLU A 249 6.48 -3.34 -28.56
C GLU A 249 7.97 -3.21 -29.00
N SER A 250 8.77 -2.44 -28.29
CA SER A 250 10.19 -2.28 -28.57
C SER A 250 10.99 -3.54 -28.21
N LEU A 251 10.75 -4.19 -27.07
CA LEU A 251 11.40 -5.45 -26.70
C LEU A 251 11.12 -6.55 -27.74
N ILE A 252 9.88 -6.65 -28.23
CA ILE A 252 9.52 -7.59 -29.31
C ILE A 252 10.27 -7.25 -30.60
N LYS A 253 10.31 -5.98 -31.01
CA LYS A 253 11.03 -5.51 -32.20
C LYS A 253 12.50 -5.92 -32.20
N TYR A 254 13.15 -5.85 -31.02
CA TYR A 254 14.55 -6.22 -30.85
C TYR A 254 14.76 -7.69 -30.44
N SER A 255 13.68 -8.50 -30.41
CA SER A 255 13.72 -9.92 -30.02
C SER A 255 14.28 -10.16 -28.61
N ILE A 256 14.04 -9.24 -27.69
CA ILE A 256 14.43 -9.35 -26.28
C ILE A 256 13.35 -10.11 -25.51
N PRO A 257 13.65 -11.25 -24.87
CA PRO A 257 12.67 -11.96 -24.06
C PRO A 257 12.34 -11.18 -22.78
N TYR A 258 11.06 -11.12 -22.44
CA TYR A 258 10.62 -10.40 -21.24
C TYR A 258 9.45 -11.11 -20.54
N ARG A 259 9.19 -10.70 -19.31
CA ARG A 259 8.02 -11.12 -18.51
C ARG A 259 7.42 -9.91 -17.80
N ILE A 260 6.10 -9.76 -17.91
CA ILE A 260 5.37 -8.76 -17.11
C ILE A 260 5.08 -9.37 -15.73
N VAL A 261 5.32 -8.59 -14.70
CA VAL A 261 5.04 -8.93 -13.31
C VAL A 261 4.16 -7.83 -12.72
N GLY A 262 2.93 -8.17 -12.26
CA GLY A 262 1.99 -7.22 -11.68
C GLY A 262 0.58 -7.74 -11.71
#